data_17049e451e54217ed3f7b51caabc8f60
#
_entry.id   17049e451e54217ed3f7b51caabc8f60
#
_cell.length_a   1.000
_cell.length_b   1.000
_cell.length_c   1.000
_cell.angle_alpha   90.00
_cell.angle_beta   90.00
_cell.angle_gamma   90.00
#
_symmetry.space_group_name_H-M   'P 1'
#
loop_
_entity.id
_entity.type
_entity.pdbx_description
1 polymer ?
#
loop_
_entity_poly.entity_id
_entity_poly.type
_entity_poly.pdbx_seq_one_letter_code
_entity_poly.pdbx_strand_id
1 'polypeptide(L)'
;MREIDNAELIKLLDDEQTVIIDTRSTNAYIGWLVSGALRSGHYPGAISIAASWFNFLDNSVLSESERNYKVKLLFERVAQYQLEKASNIILYDNNGEDANRIANFLNTIGINDLIYYDFNQYEGPLDAYSGFRKLVPAEWVLEILEGGEPDYYDGLGIQIFECTWGPANITFLSGHIPTATHIDTDEFERHPEWIRKEDTELIQAVELNGIDFNKTLVLYSNGSDGAEYKIAMLMKYLGHPKVRLLNGGYPAWRAAGFPTERGPVRKEPLPSNVTNHYQINHNIFINLDDAKEILNKHKPGKLVDGRTWDEYSGILTGYKYIDISGRIPGAVWGGSYIDYKNIDDSIRRKEEVRDLMAKHGLNPMDSLAYFCGSAGWGASQIQFNAGIYGNHNIRTFEGGWNEWLLDKDNPTETNILEKKEDVSEDEF
;
A
#
# COMPACT_ATOMS: atom_id res chain seq x y z
N MET A 1 12.21 12.33 -27.32
CA MET A 1 12.91 11.03 -27.08
C MET A 1 13.29 10.41 -28.42
N ARG A 2 14.38 9.66 -28.46
CA ARG A 2 14.78 8.81 -29.61
C ARG A 2 14.13 7.44 -29.41
N GLU A 3 13.47 6.89 -30.44
CA GLU A 3 12.89 5.55 -30.41
C GLU A 3 13.92 4.50 -30.83
N ILE A 4 13.85 3.31 -30.21
CA ILE A 4 14.74 2.18 -30.49
C ILE A 4 13.95 0.89 -30.73
N ASP A 5 14.58 -0.05 -31.44
CA ASP A 5 14.08 -1.41 -31.65
C ASP A 5 14.69 -2.43 -30.67
N ASN A 6 14.27 -3.70 -30.76
CA ASN A 6 14.78 -4.79 -29.93
C ASN A 6 16.29 -5.00 -30.06
N ALA A 7 16.86 -4.81 -31.26
CA ALA A 7 18.29 -5.05 -31.46
C ALA A 7 19.14 -3.97 -30.81
N GLU A 8 18.67 -2.76 -30.79
CA GLU A 8 19.31 -1.64 -30.09
C GLU A 8 19.11 -1.74 -28.58
N LEU A 9 17.91 -2.12 -28.11
CA LEU A 9 17.66 -2.38 -26.70
C LEU A 9 18.67 -3.37 -26.12
N ILE A 10 18.86 -4.53 -26.78
CA ILE A 10 19.80 -5.56 -26.33
C ILE A 10 21.23 -4.99 -26.20
N LYS A 11 21.67 -4.17 -27.15
CA LYS A 11 23.01 -3.55 -27.09
C LYS A 11 23.16 -2.56 -25.94
N LEU A 12 22.12 -1.79 -25.65
CA LEU A 12 22.17 -0.81 -24.57
C LEU A 12 22.15 -1.50 -23.19
N LEU A 13 21.55 -2.67 -23.12
CA LEU A 13 21.50 -3.49 -21.88
C LEU A 13 22.83 -4.14 -21.53
N ASP A 14 23.80 -4.21 -22.45
CA ASP A 14 25.17 -4.65 -22.14
C ASP A 14 25.92 -3.62 -21.28
N ASP A 15 25.44 -2.39 -21.18
CA ASP A 15 25.96 -1.33 -20.29
C ASP A 15 25.24 -1.37 -18.94
N GLU A 16 25.98 -1.71 -17.87
CA GLU A 16 25.45 -1.79 -16.50
C GLU A 16 24.91 -0.45 -15.97
N GLN A 17 25.27 0.68 -16.60
CA GLN A 17 24.75 2.00 -16.26
C GLN A 17 23.47 2.36 -17.05
N THR A 18 22.91 1.43 -17.81
CA THR A 18 21.62 1.62 -18.45
C THR A 18 20.48 1.43 -17.47
N VAL A 19 19.62 2.42 -17.34
CA VAL A 19 18.41 2.37 -16.51
C VAL A 19 17.18 2.22 -17.39
N ILE A 20 16.35 1.24 -17.07
CA ILE A 20 15.05 1.01 -17.72
C ILE A 20 13.93 1.42 -16.79
N ILE A 21 13.00 2.23 -17.29
CA ILE A 21 11.88 2.79 -16.54
C ILE A 21 10.56 2.35 -17.17
N ASP A 22 9.76 1.62 -16.39
CA ASP A 22 8.36 1.36 -16.69
C ASP A 22 7.53 2.60 -16.34
N THR A 23 6.92 3.23 -17.32
CA THR A 23 6.12 4.44 -17.13
C THR A 23 4.62 4.14 -17.04
N ARG A 24 4.23 2.90 -17.31
CA ARG A 24 2.84 2.43 -17.23
C ARG A 24 2.33 2.46 -15.77
N SER A 25 1.05 2.21 -15.59
CA SER A 25 0.47 2.14 -14.24
C SER A 25 1.17 1.10 -13.36
N THR A 26 1.18 1.34 -12.05
CA THR A 26 1.68 0.36 -11.07
C THR A 26 0.97 -1.00 -11.21
N ASN A 27 -0.28 -1.03 -11.65
CA ASN A 27 -1.01 -2.27 -11.92
C ASN A 27 -0.37 -3.10 -13.03
N ALA A 28 0.05 -2.46 -14.14
CA ALA A 28 0.80 -3.11 -15.21
C ALA A 28 2.12 -3.69 -14.69
N TYR A 29 2.85 -2.87 -13.94
CA TYR A 29 4.15 -3.26 -13.37
C TYR A 29 4.05 -4.50 -12.48
N ILE A 30 3.07 -4.57 -11.60
CA ILE A 30 2.94 -5.70 -10.65
C ILE A 30 2.41 -6.99 -11.29
N GLY A 31 1.81 -6.93 -12.49
CA GLY A 31 1.40 -8.16 -13.20
C GLY A 31 0.00 -8.16 -13.82
N TRP A 32 -0.75 -7.05 -13.80
CA TRP A 32 -2.03 -6.96 -14.49
C TRP A 32 -1.85 -6.70 -15.99
N LEU A 33 -2.69 -7.32 -16.81
CA LEU A 33 -2.83 -6.94 -18.19
C LEU A 33 -3.68 -5.66 -18.24
N VAL A 34 -3.05 -4.56 -18.62
CA VAL A 34 -3.74 -3.26 -18.72
C VAL A 34 -4.07 -2.93 -20.17
N SER A 35 -4.98 -1.96 -20.38
CA SER A 35 -5.38 -1.51 -21.71
C SER A 35 -4.17 -1.17 -22.59
N GLY A 36 -4.18 -1.68 -23.83
CA GLY A 36 -3.10 -1.47 -24.80
C GLY A 36 -1.86 -2.36 -24.65
N ALA A 37 -1.76 -3.14 -23.56
CA ALA A 37 -0.66 -4.07 -23.39
C ALA A 37 -0.97 -5.44 -24.01
N LEU A 38 0.04 -6.04 -24.67
CA LEU A 38 -0.04 -7.41 -25.19
C LEU A 38 0.33 -8.45 -24.14
N ARG A 39 1.08 -8.06 -23.11
CA ARG A 39 1.61 -8.95 -22.06
C ARG A 39 1.59 -8.26 -20.70
N SER A 40 1.37 -9.02 -19.64
CA SER A 40 1.35 -8.55 -18.24
C SER A 40 2.74 -8.61 -17.60
N GLY A 41 2.98 -7.72 -16.60
CA GLY A 41 4.24 -7.64 -15.88
C GLY A 41 5.21 -6.62 -16.47
N HIS A 42 6.44 -6.59 -15.94
CA HIS A 42 7.47 -5.61 -16.27
C HIS A 42 8.77 -6.27 -16.74
N TYR A 43 9.60 -5.48 -17.42
CA TYR A 43 10.96 -5.89 -17.77
C TYR A 43 11.76 -6.18 -16.49
N PRO A 44 12.48 -7.34 -16.39
CA PRO A 44 13.27 -7.68 -15.20
C PRO A 44 14.29 -6.60 -14.86
N GLY A 45 14.22 -6.08 -13.63
CA GLY A 45 15.10 -5.01 -13.17
C GLY A 45 14.66 -3.58 -13.54
N ALA A 46 13.57 -3.39 -14.30
CA ALA A 46 13.05 -2.06 -14.54
C ALA A 46 12.63 -1.37 -13.23
N ILE A 47 12.90 -0.08 -13.12
CA ILE A 47 12.29 0.75 -12.09
C ILE A 47 10.91 1.21 -12.57
N SER A 48 10.02 1.57 -11.62
CA SER A 48 8.70 2.10 -11.95
C SER A 48 8.64 3.58 -11.62
N ILE A 49 8.31 4.40 -12.63
CA ILE A 49 7.89 5.80 -12.45
C ILE A 49 6.57 5.93 -13.18
N ALA A 50 5.48 5.52 -12.53
CA ALA A 50 4.18 5.46 -13.18
C ALA A 50 3.63 6.86 -13.48
N ALA A 51 3.06 7.04 -14.68
CA ALA A 51 2.43 8.29 -15.08
C ALA A 51 1.29 8.70 -14.13
N SER A 52 0.63 7.74 -13.48
CA SER A 52 -0.39 7.98 -12.46
C SER A 52 0.11 8.74 -11.23
N TRP A 53 1.42 8.71 -10.92
CA TRP A 53 1.99 9.49 -9.81
C TRP A 53 1.79 11.00 -9.95
N PHE A 54 1.52 11.47 -11.16
CA PHE A 54 1.33 12.88 -11.50
C PHE A 54 -0.14 13.32 -11.46
N ASN A 55 -1.10 12.39 -11.30
CA ASN A 55 -2.53 12.71 -11.33
C ASN A 55 -2.97 13.68 -10.22
N PHE A 56 -2.22 13.77 -9.12
CA PHE A 56 -2.50 14.74 -8.06
C PHE A 56 -2.31 16.20 -8.52
N LEU A 57 -1.51 16.46 -9.56
CA LEU A 57 -1.31 17.80 -10.11
C LEU A 57 -2.60 18.36 -10.71
N ASP A 58 -3.42 17.48 -11.29
CA ASP A 58 -4.68 17.82 -11.92
C ASP A 58 -5.87 17.74 -10.94
N ASN A 59 -5.62 17.32 -9.68
CA ASN A 59 -6.66 17.16 -8.68
C ASN A 59 -6.97 18.47 -7.95
N SER A 60 -8.10 19.10 -8.30
CA SER A 60 -8.57 20.36 -7.69
C SER A 60 -9.07 20.22 -6.24
N VAL A 61 -9.21 18.98 -5.74
CA VAL A 61 -9.72 18.71 -4.37
C VAL A 61 -8.61 18.80 -3.32
N LEU A 62 -7.35 18.56 -3.71
CA LEU A 62 -6.23 18.65 -2.79
C LEU A 62 -5.96 20.10 -2.36
N SER A 63 -5.73 20.29 -1.07
CA SER A 63 -5.23 21.56 -0.54
C SER A 63 -3.83 21.86 -1.10
N GLU A 64 -3.42 23.11 -1.04
CA GLU A 64 -2.08 23.53 -1.47
C GLU A 64 -0.98 22.80 -0.68
N SER A 65 -1.16 22.63 0.63
CA SER A 65 -0.20 21.93 1.48
C SER A 65 -0.06 20.44 1.11
N GLU A 66 -1.16 19.73 0.84
CA GLU A 66 -1.12 18.35 0.40
C GLU A 66 -0.46 18.21 -0.97
N ARG A 67 -0.75 19.12 -1.89
CA ARG A 67 -0.12 19.15 -3.21
C ARG A 67 1.39 19.37 -3.09
N ASN A 68 1.82 20.36 -2.30
CA ASN A 68 3.23 20.64 -2.07
C ASN A 68 3.96 19.45 -1.42
N TYR A 69 3.31 18.76 -0.49
CA TYR A 69 3.84 17.55 0.12
C TYR A 69 4.03 16.43 -0.92
N LYS A 70 3.03 16.15 -1.77
CA LYS A 70 3.13 15.15 -2.84
C LYS A 70 4.21 15.52 -3.90
N VAL A 71 4.34 16.81 -4.23
CA VAL A 71 5.43 17.29 -5.09
C VAL A 71 6.79 16.97 -4.47
N LYS A 72 6.98 17.30 -3.20
CA LYS A 72 8.22 16.99 -2.48
C LYS A 72 8.53 15.49 -2.52
N LEU A 73 7.54 14.64 -2.19
CA LEU A 73 7.68 13.20 -2.25
C LEU A 73 8.07 12.68 -3.65
N LEU A 74 7.49 13.26 -4.71
CA LEU A 74 7.80 12.90 -6.08
C LEU A 74 9.27 13.18 -6.40
N PHE A 75 9.77 14.38 -6.07
CA PHE A 75 11.18 14.72 -6.29
C PHE A 75 12.11 13.83 -5.47
N GLU A 76 11.84 13.61 -4.19
CA GLU A 76 12.62 12.73 -3.32
C GLU A 76 12.64 11.29 -3.85
N ARG A 77 11.51 10.80 -4.36
CA ARG A 77 11.39 9.46 -4.92
C ARG A 77 12.22 9.30 -6.20
N VAL A 78 12.14 10.27 -7.12
CA VAL A 78 12.90 10.22 -8.38
C VAL A 78 14.40 10.40 -8.13
N ALA A 79 14.79 11.24 -7.17
CA ALA A 79 16.20 11.44 -6.81
C ALA A 79 16.87 10.14 -6.29
N GLN A 80 16.11 9.25 -5.64
CA GLN A 80 16.64 7.96 -5.17
C GLN A 80 17.19 7.07 -6.30
N TYR A 81 16.72 7.26 -7.53
CA TYR A 81 17.17 6.48 -8.68
C TYR A 81 18.48 6.97 -9.28
N GLN A 82 19.00 8.13 -8.86
CA GLN A 82 20.28 8.70 -9.31
C GLN A 82 20.43 8.71 -10.85
N LEU A 83 19.35 9.08 -11.54
CA LEU A 83 19.27 9.00 -13.01
C LEU A 83 20.34 9.82 -13.72
N GLU A 84 20.89 10.84 -13.08
CA GLU A 84 22.00 11.66 -13.58
C GLU A 84 23.32 10.87 -13.74
N LYS A 85 23.42 9.69 -13.11
CA LYS A 85 24.59 8.79 -13.21
C LYS A 85 24.44 7.74 -14.32
N ALA A 86 23.26 7.63 -14.91
CA ALA A 86 22.99 6.63 -15.95
C ALA A 86 23.61 7.04 -17.29
N SER A 87 24.23 6.08 -17.99
CA SER A 87 24.71 6.26 -19.38
C SER A 87 23.57 6.32 -20.38
N ASN A 88 22.50 5.54 -20.13
CA ASN A 88 21.32 5.50 -20.95
C ASN A 88 20.09 5.41 -20.05
N ILE A 89 19.04 6.17 -20.39
CA ILE A 89 17.74 6.09 -19.72
C ILE A 89 16.68 5.72 -20.74
N ILE A 90 16.14 4.53 -20.61
CA ILE A 90 15.13 3.96 -21.51
C ILE A 90 13.78 4.00 -20.81
N LEU A 91 12.84 4.76 -21.36
CA LEU A 91 11.44 4.79 -20.94
C LEU A 91 10.64 3.83 -21.82
N TYR A 92 9.75 3.06 -21.22
CA TYR A 92 8.84 2.24 -22.01
C TYR A 92 7.40 2.30 -21.52
N ASP A 93 6.49 2.20 -22.47
CA ASP A 93 5.07 1.92 -22.30
C ASP A 93 4.54 1.19 -23.53
N ASN A 94 3.22 1.20 -23.77
CA ASN A 94 2.58 0.49 -24.87
C ASN A 94 2.08 1.40 -26.01
N ASN A 95 2.16 2.74 -25.87
CA ASN A 95 1.63 3.69 -26.86
C ASN A 95 2.37 5.05 -26.90
N GLY A 96 3.38 5.23 -26.06
CA GLY A 96 4.18 6.45 -25.97
C GLY A 96 3.58 7.59 -25.12
N GLU A 97 2.36 7.46 -24.61
CA GLU A 97 1.69 8.54 -23.88
C GLU A 97 2.28 8.72 -22.48
N ASP A 98 2.37 7.64 -21.71
CA ASP A 98 2.93 7.63 -20.37
C ASP A 98 4.41 7.98 -20.40
N ALA A 99 5.18 7.40 -21.34
CA ALA A 99 6.59 7.70 -21.54
C ALA A 99 6.83 9.18 -21.85
N ASN A 100 6.00 9.80 -22.70
CA ASN A 100 6.09 11.23 -22.99
C ASN A 100 5.81 12.10 -21.77
N ARG A 101 4.82 11.73 -20.94
CA ARG A 101 4.51 12.44 -19.70
C ARG A 101 5.70 12.42 -18.74
N ILE A 102 6.31 11.26 -18.55
CA ILE A 102 7.49 11.10 -17.69
C ILE A 102 8.71 11.82 -18.28
N ALA A 103 8.95 11.71 -19.58
CA ALA A 103 10.04 12.40 -20.25
C ALA A 103 9.97 13.92 -20.08
N ASN A 104 8.77 14.50 -20.23
CA ASN A 104 8.56 15.93 -19.99
C ASN A 104 8.95 16.33 -18.57
N PHE A 105 8.55 15.56 -17.58
CA PHE A 105 8.94 15.81 -16.18
C PHE A 105 10.47 15.70 -15.99
N LEU A 106 11.08 14.60 -16.44
CA LEU A 106 12.53 14.37 -16.30
C LEU A 106 13.34 15.49 -16.96
N ASN A 107 12.91 16.00 -18.13
CA ASN A 107 13.53 17.15 -18.78
C ASN A 107 13.47 18.41 -17.92
N THR A 108 12.38 18.63 -17.16
CA THR A 108 12.29 19.82 -16.27
C THR A 108 13.28 19.80 -15.11
N ILE A 109 13.78 18.63 -14.75
CA ILE A 109 14.79 18.43 -13.69
C ILE A 109 16.20 18.20 -14.25
N GLY A 110 16.39 18.43 -15.56
CA GLY A 110 17.70 18.38 -16.20
C GLY A 110 18.13 17.00 -16.70
N ILE A 111 17.29 15.99 -16.61
CA ILE A 111 17.53 14.65 -17.16
C ILE A 111 17.07 14.66 -18.62
N ASN A 112 18.01 14.63 -19.54
CA ASN A 112 17.79 14.76 -20.97
C ASN A 112 18.28 13.51 -21.72
N ASP A 113 18.23 13.52 -23.06
CA ASP A 113 18.70 12.42 -23.92
C ASP A 113 17.99 11.08 -23.67
N LEU A 114 16.68 11.17 -23.36
CA LEU A 114 15.85 10.02 -23.06
C LEU A 114 15.55 9.20 -24.31
N ILE A 115 15.51 7.87 -24.11
CA ILE A 115 15.25 6.87 -25.13
C ILE A 115 13.84 6.29 -24.90
N TYR A 116 13.09 6.09 -25.98
CA TYR A 116 11.78 5.42 -25.94
C TYR A 116 11.86 4.03 -26.53
N TYR A 117 11.21 3.09 -25.87
CA TYR A 117 11.04 1.73 -26.36
C TYR A 117 9.56 1.32 -26.27
N ASP A 118 8.96 0.90 -27.42
CA ASP A 118 7.62 0.32 -27.44
C ASP A 118 7.64 -1.10 -26.84
N PHE A 119 7.06 -1.23 -25.65
CA PHE A 119 7.08 -2.48 -24.89
C PHE A 119 6.33 -3.63 -25.56
N ASN A 120 5.43 -3.34 -26.50
CA ASN A 120 4.74 -4.37 -27.27
C ASN A 120 5.69 -5.18 -28.18
N GLN A 121 6.88 -4.65 -28.48
CA GLN A 121 7.93 -5.36 -29.22
C GLN A 121 8.73 -6.34 -28.36
N TYR A 122 8.62 -6.27 -27.02
CA TYR A 122 9.43 -7.10 -26.13
C TYR A 122 8.88 -8.52 -26.00
N GLU A 123 9.69 -9.52 -26.39
CA GLU A 123 9.32 -10.95 -26.37
C GLU A 123 10.01 -11.73 -25.22
N GLY A 124 10.93 -11.08 -24.48
CA GLY A 124 11.70 -11.73 -23.41
C GLY A 124 10.87 -12.05 -22.16
N PRO A 125 11.51 -12.58 -21.10
CA PRO A 125 10.84 -12.87 -19.84
C PRO A 125 10.33 -11.60 -19.15
N LEU A 126 9.23 -11.71 -18.41
CA LEU A 126 8.65 -10.63 -17.63
C LEU A 126 8.56 -11.04 -16.18
N ASP A 127 8.78 -10.08 -15.29
CA ASP A 127 8.57 -10.23 -13.86
C ASP A 127 7.18 -9.72 -13.45
N ALA A 128 6.60 -10.39 -12.44
CA ALA A 128 5.36 -9.99 -11.81
C ALA A 128 5.39 -10.33 -10.31
N TYR A 129 4.59 -9.65 -9.51
CA TYR A 129 4.50 -9.99 -8.07
C TYR A 129 3.60 -11.19 -7.85
N SER A 130 4.03 -12.15 -7.04
CA SER A 130 3.30 -13.40 -6.82
C SER A 130 1.88 -13.19 -6.26
N GLY A 131 1.69 -12.12 -5.49
CA GLY A 131 0.42 -11.77 -4.86
C GLY A 131 -0.39 -10.68 -5.56
N PHE A 132 -0.02 -10.25 -6.78
CA PHE A 132 -0.61 -9.08 -7.45
C PHE A 132 -2.14 -9.11 -7.54
N ARG A 133 -2.74 -10.29 -7.67
CA ARG A 133 -4.21 -10.47 -7.75
C ARG A 133 -4.97 -10.01 -6.51
N LYS A 134 -4.28 -9.78 -5.38
CA LYS A 134 -4.87 -9.24 -4.14
C LYS A 134 -5.03 -7.72 -4.19
N LEU A 135 -4.37 -7.05 -5.15
CA LEU A 135 -4.54 -5.64 -5.46
C LEU A 135 -5.16 -5.51 -6.84
N VAL A 136 -6.39 -5.01 -6.93
CA VAL A 136 -7.11 -4.92 -8.20
C VAL A 136 -7.05 -3.52 -8.80
N PRO A 137 -6.93 -3.40 -10.14
CA PRO A 137 -7.11 -2.14 -10.84
C PRO A 137 -8.56 -1.65 -10.76
N ALA A 138 -8.75 -0.34 -10.91
CA ALA A 138 -10.10 0.24 -10.98
C ALA A 138 -10.88 -0.28 -12.20
N GLU A 139 -10.21 -0.50 -13.32
CA GLU A 139 -10.76 -1.07 -14.56
C GLU A 139 -11.33 -2.47 -14.32
N TRP A 140 -10.63 -3.29 -13.53
CA TRP A 140 -11.08 -4.64 -13.17
C TRP A 140 -12.41 -4.62 -12.41
N VAL A 141 -12.56 -3.67 -11.50
CA VAL A 141 -13.80 -3.50 -10.73
C VAL A 141 -14.92 -2.98 -11.63
N LEU A 142 -14.63 -1.96 -12.47
CA LEU A 142 -15.61 -1.40 -13.40
C LEU A 142 -16.14 -2.44 -14.36
N GLU A 143 -15.27 -3.26 -14.96
CA GLU A 143 -15.67 -4.31 -15.92
C GLU A 143 -16.69 -5.28 -15.29
N ILE A 144 -16.48 -5.68 -14.02
CA ILE A 144 -17.46 -6.54 -13.32
C ILE A 144 -18.77 -5.81 -13.06
N LEU A 145 -18.72 -4.52 -12.66
CA LEU A 145 -19.93 -3.72 -12.44
C LEU A 145 -20.75 -3.54 -13.72
N GLU A 146 -20.12 -3.55 -14.87
CA GLU A 146 -20.75 -3.50 -16.20
C GLU A 146 -21.17 -4.88 -16.71
N GLY A 147 -20.97 -5.94 -15.93
CA GLY A 147 -21.38 -7.32 -16.27
C GLY A 147 -20.35 -8.09 -17.08
N GLY A 148 -19.09 -7.63 -17.15
CA GLY A 148 -17.97 -8.33 -17.73
C GLY A 148 -17.35 -9.37 -16.81
N GLU A 149 -16.44 -10.17 -17.37
CA GLU A 149 -15.70 -11.22 -16.66
C GLU A 149 -14.19 -11.05 -16.88
N PRO A 150 -13.57 -10.06 -16.18
CA PRO A 150 -12.13 -9.83 -16.36
C PRO A 150 -11.29 -11.00 -15.84
N ASP A 151 -10.03 -11.03 -16.26
CA ASP A 151 -9.06 -12.03 -15.82
C ASP A 151 -9.06 -12.20 -14.29
N TYR A 152 -8.98 -13.47 -13.84
CA TYR A 152 -8.96 -13.84 -12.41
C TYR A 152 -10.23 -13.51 -11.62
N TYR A 153 -11.33 -13.19 -12.25
CA TYR A 153 -12.66 -13.17 -11.66
C TYR A 153 -13.27 -14.58 -11.72
N ASP A 154 -13.94 -14.99 -10.66
CA ASP A 154 -14.52 -16.35 -10.56
C ASP A 154 -16.03 -16.41 -10.90
N GLY A 155 -16.62 -15.30 -11.29
CA GLY A 155 -18.03 -15.21 -11.66
C GLY A 155 -19.02 -15.30 -10.50
N LEU A 156 -18.55 -15.38 -9.24
CA LEU A 156 -19.42 -15.57 -8.07
C LEU A 156 -19.92 -14.26 -7.42
N GLY A 157 -19.64 -13.13 -8.05
CA GLY A 157 -20.02 -11.79 -7.59
C GLY A 157 -18.93 -11.12 -6.75
N ILE A 158 -19.05 -9.79 -6.68
CA ILE A 158 -18.21 -8.97 -5.80
C ILE A 158 -19.05 -8.25 -4.77
N GLN A 159 -18.42 -7.92 -3.65
CA GLN A 159 -18.94 -6.96 -2.66
C GLN A 159 -17.87 -5.88 -2.48
N ILE A 160 -18.28 -4.61 -2.53
CA ILE A 160 -17.38 -3.47 -2.47
C ILE A 160 -17.68 -2.69 -1.19
N PHE A 161 -16.61 -2.38 -0.42
CA PHE A 161 -16.76 -1.59 0.80
C PHE A 161 -15.72 -0.48 0.87
N GLU A 162 -16.21 0.74 1.18
CA GLU A 162 -15.37 1.83 1.67
C GLU A 162 -15.13 1.64 3.17
N CYS A 163 -13.87 1.64 3.58
CA CYS A 163 -13.48 1.47 4.97
C CYS A 163 -12.97 2.80 5.51
N THR A 164 -13.54 3.27 6.63
CA THR A 164 -13.08 4.47 7.34
C THR A 164 -13.28 4.31 8.85
N TRP A 165 -12.75 5.22 9.63
CA TRP A 165 -13.08 5.34 11.04
C TRP A 165 -14.31 6.22 11.21
N GLY A 166 -15.23 5.78 12.06
CA GLY A 166 -16.48 6.47 12.33
C GLY A 166 -17.57 6.22 11.29
N PRO A 167 -18.77 6.70 11.53
CA PRO A 167 -19.93 6.48 10.65
C PRO A 167 -19.69 7.05 9.25
N ALA A 168 -20.46 6.58 8.26
CA ALA A 168 -20.42 7.05 6.89
C ALA A 168 -20.39 8.59 6.87
N ASN A 169 -19.21 9.10 6.53
CA ASN A 169 -18.92 10.52 6.63
C ASN A 169 -19.29 11.26 5.34
N ILE A 170 -18.99 12.55 5.30
CA ILE A 170 -19.24 13.39 4.13
C ILE A 170 -18.56 12.83 2.87
N THR A 171 -17.42 12.19 2.96
CA THR A 171 -16.71 11.65 1.80
C THR A 171 -17.48 10.54 1.12
N PHE A 172 -17.93 9.51 1.86
CA PHE A 172 -18.76 8.44 1.31
C PHE A 172 -20.08 8.98 0.77
N LEU A 173 -20.78 9.82 1.53
CA LEU A 173 -22.07 10.39 1.13
C LEU A 173 -21.97 11.30 -0.08
N SER A 174 -20.81 11.94 -0.30
CA SER A 174 -20.56 12.84 -1.42
C SER A 174 -20.13 12.13 -2.70
N GLY A 175 -19.61 10.90 -2.58
CA GLY A 175 -19.21 10.09 -3.73
C GLY A 175 -18.47 8.84 -3.34
N HIS A 176 -18.94 7.69 -3.84
CA HIS A 176 -18.33 6.36 -3.64
C HIS A 176 -18.43 5.52 -4.91
N ILE A 177 -17.76 4.40 -4.96
CA ILE A 177 -17.83 3.43 -6.08
C ILE A 177 -19.26 2.86 -6.13
N PRO A 178 -19.88 2.76 -7.32
CA PRO A 178 -21.23 2.21 -7.47
C PRO A 178 -21.37 0.87 -6.74
N THR A 179 -22.52 0.70 -6.06
CA THR A 179 -22.86 -0.45 -5.22
C THR A 179 -22.05 -0.63 -3.94
N ALA A 180 -21.02 0.20 -3.68
CA ALA A 180 -20.26 0.10 -2.45
C ALA A 180 -21.12 0.39 -1.23
N THR A 181 -20.81 -0.31 -0.12
CA THR A 181 -21.31 0.00 1.22
C THR A 181 -20.17 0.53 2.09
N HIS A 182 -20.48 1.07 3.26
CA HIS A 182 -19.51 1.64 4.16
C HIS A 182 -19.26 0.70 5.36
N ILE A 183 -18.00 0.48 5.70
CA ILE A 183 -17.57 -0.16 6.95
C ILE A 183 -16.95 0.89 7.86
N ASP A 184 -17.49 1.01 9.06
CA ASP A 184 -16.89 1.71 10.18
C ASP A 184 -15.93 0.74 10.91
N THR A 185 -14.66 1.10 11.05
CA THR A 185 -13.68 0.23 11.74
C THR A 185 -14.05 -0.02 13.20
N ASP A 186 -14.78 0.91 13.87
CA ASP A 186 -15.29 0.72 15.23
C ASP A 186 -16.24 -0.48 15.38
N GLU A 187 -16.81 -0.96 14.27
CA GLU A 187 -17.61 -2.18 14.29
C GLU A 187 -16.76 -3.43 14.57
N PHE A 188 -15.46 -3.36 14.31
CA PHE A 188 -14.49 -4.45 14.43
C PHE A 188 -13.45 -4.24 15.53
N GLU A 189 -13.35 -3.04 16.09
CA GLU A 189 -12.32 -2.65 17.05
C GLU A 189 -12.91 -2.38 18.44
N ARG A 190 -12.10 -2.64 19.48
CA ARG A 190 -12.45 -2.46 20.89
C ARG A 190 -11.70 -1.31 21.50
N HIS A 191 -12.41 -0.43 22.19
CA HIS A 191 -11.83 0.64 22.99
C HIS A 191 -11.48 0.17 24.41
N PRO A 192 -10.50 0.77 25.08
CA PRO A 192 -9.63 1.88 24.63
C PRO A 192 -8.37 1.44 23.91
N GLU A 193 -8.13 0.13 23.78
CA GLU A 193 -6.92 -0.45 23.20
C GLU A 193 -6.84 -0.29 21.68
N TRP A 194 -7.98 -0.15 21.02
CA TRP A 194 -8.12 -0.12 19.55
C TRP A 194 -7.59 -1.39 18.87
N ILE A 195 -7.75 -2.52 19.54
CA ILE A 195 -7.46 -3.84 18.98
C ILE A 195 -8.76 -4.47 18.45
N ARG A 196 -8.63 -5.54 17.68
CA ARG A 196 -9.82 -6.29 17.22
C ARG A 196 -10.68 -6.76 18.40
N LYS A 197 -11.98 -6.83 18.17
CA LYS A 197 -12.94 -7.46 19.06
C LYS A 197 -12.69 -8.97 19.20
N GLU A 198 -13.36 -9.61 20.13
CA GLU A 198 -13.32 -11.08 20.27
C GLU A 198 -13.90 -11.76 19.03
N ASP A 199 -13.49 -13.01 18.75
CA ASP A 199 -13.86 -13.72 17.52
C ASP A 199 -15.37 -13.79 17.29
N THR A 200 -16.16 -13.98 18.34
CA THR A 200 -17.62 -14.02 18.25
C THR A 200 -18.23 -12.67 17.86
N GLU A 201 -17.67 -11.57 18.33
CA GLU A 201 -18.10 -10.22 18.00
C GLU A 201 -17.66 -9.84 16.58
N LEU A 202 -16.45 -10.27 16.15
CA LEU A 202 -15.98 -10.10 14.78
C LEU A 202 -16.87 -10.84 13.78
N ILE A 203 -17.25 -12.08 14.08
CA ILE A 203 -18.17 -12.88 13.26
C ILE A 203 -19.51 -12.15 13.16
N GLN A 204 -20.05 -11.67 14.29
CA GLN A 204 -21.29 -10.91 14.28
C GLN A 204 -21.18 -9.61 13.43
N ALA A 205 -20.06 -8.90 13.52
CA ALA A 205 -19.83 -7.71 12.70
C ALA A 205 -19.78 -8.03 11.20
N VAL A 206 -19.15 -9.15 10.81
CA VAL A 206 -19.15 -9.66 9.42
C VAL A 206 -20.57 -9.93 8.93
N GLU A 207 -21.39 -10.63 9.74
CA GLU A 207 -22.75 -10.97 9.39
C GLU A 207 -23.67 -9.74 9.30
N LEU A 208 -23.52 -8.78 10.23
CA LEU A 208 -24.29 -7.54 10.22
C LEU A 208 -23.93 -6.63 9.03
N ASN A 209 -22.70 -6.68 8.54
CA ASN A 209 -22.27 -5.99 7.33
C ASN A 209 -22.60 -6.76 6.04
N GLY A 210 -23.21 -7.95 6.14
CA GLY A 210 -23.62 -8.76 4.99
C GLY A 210 -22.45 -9.33 4.20
N ILE A 211 -21.27 -9.47 4.80
CA ILE A 211 -20.06 -9.96 4.11
C ILE A 211 -20.20 -11.46 3.85
N ASP A 212 -20.25 -11.83 2.57
CA ASP A 212 -20.41 -13.22 2.10
C ASP A 212 -19.05 -13.76 1.62
N PHE A 213 -18.52 -14.76 2.30
CA PHE A 213 -17.22 -15.38 1.98
C PHE A 213 -17.19 -16.14 0.65
N ASN A 214 -18.34 -16.37 0.03
CA ASN A 214 -18.42 -16.95 -1.31
C ASN A 214 -18.12 -15.90 -2.41
N LYS A 215 -18.29 -14.62 -2.14
CA LYS A 215 -18.04 -13.52 -3.07
C LYS A 215 -16.62 -12.97 -2.94
N THR A 216 -16.14 -12.31 -3.98
CA THR A 216 -14.89 -11.55 -3.89
C THR A 216 -15.16 -10.25 -3.13
N LEU A 217 -14.43 -10.04 -2.04
CA LEU A 217 -14.48 -8.81 -1.24
C LEU A 217 -13.46 -7.81 -1.80
N VAL A 218 -13.92 -6.64 -2.23
CA VAL A 218 -13.09 -5.52 -2.68
C VAL A 218 -13.20 -4.40 -1.65
N LEU A 219 -12.10 -4.04 -1.03
CA LEU A 219 -12.02 -2.99 -0.01
C LEU A 219 -11.23 -1.79 -0.53
N TYR A 220 -11.63 -0.61 -0.15
CA TYR A 220 -10.91 0.62 -0.47
C TYR A 220 -11.14 1.68 0.63
N SER A 221 -10.30 2.71 0.63
CA SER A 221 -10.51 3.95 1.39
C SER A 221 -10.44 5.17 0.49
N ASN A 222 -10.89 6.29 1.01
CA ASN A 222 -10.81 7.60 0.32
C ASN A 222 -9.57 8.42 0.76
N GLY A 223 -8.67 7.82 1.48
CA GLY A 223 -7.46 8.45 1.99
C GLY A 223 -6.33 7.44 2.15
N SER A 224 -5.25 7.90 2.75
CA SER A 224 -4.04 7.10 2.97
C SER A 224 -3.89 6.57 4.39
N ASP A 225 -4.98 6.55 5.17
CA ASP A 225 -4.97 6.15 6.58
C ASP A 225 -4.83 4.64 6.82
N GLY A 226 -5.21 3.81 5.85
CA GLY A 226 -4.99 2.36 5.90
C GLY A 226 -6.12 1.55 6.54
N ALA A 227 -7.30 2.13 6.72
CA ALA A 227 -8.48 1.45 7.27
C ALA A 227 -8.85 0.19 6.48
N GLU A 228 -8.78 0.27 5.13
CA GLU A 228 -9.03 -0.86 4.23
C GLU A 228 -8.06 -2.03 4.45
N TYR A 229 -6.81 -1.73 4.78
CA TYR A 229 -5.82 -2.77 5.08
C TYR A 229 -6.11 -3.45 6.41
N LYS A 230 -6.56 -2.71 7.42
CA LYS A 230 -6.98 -3.29 8.69
C LYS A 230 -8.14 -4.26 8.50
N ILE A 231 -9.19 -3.83 7.80
CA ILE A 231 -10.34 -4.69 7.51
C ILE A 231 -9.92 -5.90 6.65
N ALA A 232 -9.06 -5.71 5.64
CA ALA A 232 -8.54 -6.82 4.85
C ALA A 232 -7.82 -7.86 5.70
N MET A 233 -6.98 -7.42 6.65
CA MET A 233 -6.26 -8.35 7.54
C MET A 233 -7.20 -9.02 8.54
N LEU A 234 -8.25 -8.35 9.02
CA LEU A 234 -9.30 -8.97 9.84
C LEU A 234 -10.10 -10.03 9.05
N MET A 235 -10.44 -9.74 7.79
CA MET A 235 -11.11 -10.74 6.95
C MET A 235 -10.21 -11.95 6.70
N LYS A 236 -8.92 -11.75 6.48
CA LYS A 236 -7.95 -12.85 6.36
C LYS A 236 -7.75 -13.59 7.69
N TYR A 237 -7.83 -12.91 8.82
CA TYR A 237 -7.81 -13.51 10.15
C TYR A 237 -9.00 -14.45 10.34
N LEU A 238 -10.19 -14.04 9.90
CA LEU A 238 -11.42 -14.84 9.97
C LEU A 238 -11.50 -15.94 8.89
N GLY A 239 -10.55 -15.98 7.95
CA GLY A 239 -10.46 -17.00 6.91
C GLY A 239 -11.20 -16.67 5.60
N HIS A 240 -11.54 -15.40 5.34
CA HIS A 240 -12.15 -15.03 4.06
C HIS A 240 -11.18 -15.33 2.90
N PRO A 241 -11.57 -16.19 1.92
CA PRO A 241 -10.63 -16.67 0.90
C PRO A 241 -10.29 -15.67 -0.20
N LYS A 242 -11.14 -14.66 -0.43
CA LYS A 242 -11.12 -13.81 -1.62
C LYS A 242 -11.10 -12.32 -1.27
N VAL A 243 -10.16 -11.89 -0.42
CA VAL A 243 -9.98 -10.47 -0.05
C VAL A 243 -9.06 -9.80 -1.06
N ARG A 244 -9.53 -8.70 -1.64
CA ARG A 244 -8.79 -7.84 -2.55
C ARG A 244 -8.90 -6.38 -2.11
N LEU A 245 -7.88 -5.58 -2.42
CA LEU A 245 -7.89 -4.12 -2.23
C LEU A 245 -7.84 -3.42 -3.59
N LEU A 246 -8.53 -2.29 -3.70
CA LEU A 246 -8.39 -1.41 -4.84
C LEU A 246 -7.05 -0.69 -4.75
N ASN A 247 -6.14 -0.95 -5.69
CA ASN A 247 -4.81 -0.37 -5.70
C ASN A 247 -4.87 1.15 -5.97
N GLY A 248 -4.40 1.97 -5.01
CA GLY A 248 -4.55 3.41 -5.05
C GLY A 248 -5.92 3.94 -4.55
N GLY A 249 -6.81 3.06 -4.04
CA GLY A 249 -8.07 3.41 -3.40
C GLY A 249 -9.05 4.22 -4.27
N TYR A 250 -9.96 4.94 -3.62
CA TYR A 250 -10.93 5.81 -4.31
C TYR A 250 -10.29 6.92 -5.17
N PRO A 251 -9.13 7.52 -4.78
CA PRO A 251 -8.42 8.43 -5.67
C PRO A 251 -8.09 7.85 -7.04
N ALA A 252 -7.67 6.58 -7.11
CA ALA A 252 -7.38 5.90 -8.40
C ALA A 252 -8.66 5.71 -9.24
N TRP A 253 -9.78 5.32 -8.61
CA TRP A 253 -11.08 5.23 -9.27
C TRP A 253 -11.51 6.56 -9.90
N ARG A 254 -11.38 7.65 -9.15
CA ARG A 254 -11.73 8.99 -9.62
C ARG A 254 -10.78 9.50 -10.71
N ALA A 255 -9.49 9.21 -10.60
CA ALA A 255 -8.49 9.61 -11.59
C ALA A 255 -8.74 8.92 -12.95
N ALA A 256 -9.29 7.69 -12.93
CA ALA A 256 -9.73 6.98 -14.12
C ALA A 256 -11.02 7.56 -14.75
N GLY A 257 -11.67 8.53 -14.09
CA GLY A 257 -12.90 9.16 -14.59
C GLY A 257 -14.15 8.27 -14.50
N PHE A 258 -14.13 7.24 -13.66
CA PHE A 258 -15.20 6.26 -13.58
C PHE A 258 -16.43 6.77 -12.81
N PRO A 259 -17.62 6.17 -13.07
CA PRO A 259 -18.87 6.57 -12.44
C PRO A 259 -18.81 6.51 -10.90
N THR A 260 -19.49 7.44 -10.25
CA THR A 260 -19.63 7.46 -8.78
C THR A 260 -21.10 7.58 -8.39
N GLU A 261 -21.45 6.97 -7.26
CA GLU A 261 -22.74 7.12 -6.61
C GLU A 261 -22.65 8.08 -5.42
N ARG A 262 -23.79 8.62 -5.00
CA ARG A 262 -23.91 9.55 -3.86
C ARG A 262 -25.05 9.14 -2.94
N GLY A 263 -24.93 9.53 -1.69
CA GLY A 263 -25.96 9.33 -0.68
C GLY A 263 -25.72 8.09 0.18
N PRO A 264 -26.65 7.82 1.12
CA PRO A 264 -26.53 6.70 2.03
C PRO A 264 -26.78 5.38 1.30
N VAL A 265 -25.92 4.41 1.55
CA VAL A 265 -26.15 3.02 1.13
C VAL A 265 -26.68 2.24 2.31
N ARG A 266 -27.71 1.45 2.07
CA ARG A 266 -28.29 0.59 3.09
C ARG A 266 -27.44 -0.66 3.26
N LYS A 267 -26.93 -0.86 4.47
CA LYS A 267 -26.34 -2.15 4.85
C LYS A 267 -27.46 -3.16 5.03
N GLU A 268 -27.28 -4.35 4.50
CA GLU A 268 -28.17 -5.47 4.72
C GLU A 268 -27.39 -6.60 5.36
N PRO A 269 -27.87 -7.16 6.48
CA PRO A 269 -27.24 -8.31 7.09
C PRO A 269 -27.16 -9.51 6.13
N LEU A 270 -26.19 -10.40 6.41
CA LEU A 270 -26.02 -11.62 5.64
C LEU A 270 -27.36 -12.41 5.60
N PRO A 271 -27.84 -12.80 4.42
CA PRO A 271 -29.08 -13.57 4.31
C PRO A 271 -28.99 -14.88 5.09
N SER A 272 -30.09 -15.29 5.79
CA SER A 272 -30.11 -16.48 6.64
C SER A 272 -29.86 -17.81 5.92
N ASN A 273 -29.92 -17.82 4.59
CA ASN A 273 -29.59 -18.96 3.75
C ASN A 273 -28.13 -18.97 3.29
N VAL A 274 -27.33 -17.98 3.66
CA VAL A 274 -25.88 -17.90 3.41
C VAL A 274 -25.16 -18.24 4.71
N THR A 275 -24.17 -19.12 4.63
CA THR A 275 -23.34 -19.49 5.77
C THR A 275 -21.88 -19.30 5.42
N ASN A 276 -21.19 -18.47 6.19
CA ASN A 276 -19.74 -18.32 6.10
C ASN A 276 -19.03 -19.46 6.86
N HIS A 277 -17.92 -19.93 6.31
CA HIS A 277 -17.04 -20.89 6.97
C HIS A 277 -15.82 -20.17 7.53
N TYR A 278 -15.84 -19.90 8.84
CA TYR A 278 -14.75 -19.19 9.52
C TYR A 278 -13.59 -20.14 9.84
N GLN A 279 -12.36 -19.68 9.54
CA GLN A 279 -11.12 -20.38 9.87
C GLN A 279 -10.14 -19.37 10.47
N ILE A 280 -10.10 -19.29 11.79
CA ILE A 280 -9.31 -18.30 12.51
C ILE A 280 -7.82 -18.53 12.28
N ASN A 281 -7.13 -17.54 11.76
CA ASN A 281 -5.69 -17.56 11.51
C ASN A 281 -4.94 -16.69 12.54
N HIS A 282 -4.54 -17.28 13.65
CA HIS A 282 -3.82 -16.60 14.73
C HIS A 282 -2.41 -16.09 14.33
N ASN A 283 -1.91 -16.41 13.13
CA ASN A 283 -0.61 -15.92 12.67
C ASN A 283 -0.66 -14.51 12.04
N ILE A 284 -1.83 -13.91 11.90
CA ILE A 284 -1.99 -12.57 11.31
C ILE A 284 -1.55 -11.49 12.29
N PHE A 285 -2.02 -11.56 13.53
CA PHE A 285 -1.77 -10.56 14.56
C PHE A 285 -0.96 -11.12 15.72
N ILE A 286 -0.24 -10.25 16.41
CA ILE A 286 0.33 -10.54 17.72
C ILE A 286 -0.32 -9.62 18.76
N ASN A 287 -0.37 -10.07 20.01
CA ASN A 287 -0.86 -9.32 21.15
C ASN A 287 0.28 -8.63 21.92
N LEU A 288 -0.07 -7.90 22.99
CA LEU A 288 0.88 -7.20 23.86
C LEU A 288 1.90 -8.16 24.51
N ASP A 289 1.47 -9.35 24.95
CA ASP A 289 2.35 -10.33 25.57
C ASP A 289 3.38 -10.87 24.55
N ASP A 290 2.95 -11.14 23.32
CA ASP A 290 3.85 -11.53 22.24
C ASP A 290 4.90 -10.44 21.97
N ALA A 291 4.48 -9.17 21.95
CA ALA A 291 5.40 -8.03 21.78
C ALA A 291 6.44 -7.96 22.89
N LYS A 292 6.02 -8.12 24.16
CA LYS A 292 6.92 -8.21 25.31
C LYS A 292 7.89 -9.39 25.23
N GLU A 293 7.42 -10.57 24.80
CA GLU A 293 8.24 -11.75 24.62
C GLU A 293 9.31 -11.59 23.50
N ILE A 294 8.97 -10.86 22.42
CA ILE A 294 9.93 -10.52 21.36
C ILE A 294 11.00 -9.57 21.90
N LEU A 295 10.62 -8.52 22.62
CA LEU A 295 11.56 -7.56 23.21
C LEU A 295 12.51 -8.21 24.23
N ASN A 296 11.99 -9.13 25.04
CA ASN A 296 12.75 -9.89 26.03
C ASN A 296 13.57 -11.04 25.40
N LYS A 297 13.53 -11.20 24.07
CA LYS A 297 14.22 -12.28 23.33
C LYS A 297 13.78 -13.70 23.72
N HIS A 298 12.58 -13.85 24.26
CA HIS A 298 11.97 -15.16 24.53
C HIS A 298 11.31 -15.73 23.27
N LYS A 299 10.88 -14.84 22.33
CA LYS A 299 10.42 -15.21 20.99
C LYS A 299 11.34 -14.61 19.92
N PRO A 300 11.55 -15.31 18.80
CA PRO A 300 12.33 -14.77 17.69
C PRO A 300 11.62 -13.60 17.03
N GLY A 301 12.39 -12.64 16.55
CA GLY A 301 11.88 -11.51 15.77
C GLY A 301 12.35 -10.16 16.27
N LYS A 302 11.83 -9.12 15.62
CA LYS A 302 12.02 -7.72 16.01
C LYS A 302 10.66 -7.04 16.09
N LEU A 303 10.48 -6.20 17.09
CA LEU A 303 9.35 -5.26 17.16
C LEU A 303 9.73 -4.00 16.38
N VAL A 304 8.90 -3.60 15.41
CA VAL A 304 9.22 -2.55 14.44
C VAL A 304 8.17 -1.44 14.50
N ASP A 305 8.62 -0.23 14.79
CA ASP A 305 7.78 0.96 14.82
C ASP A 305 7.64 1.53 13.39
N GLY A 306 6.43 1.55 12.88
CA GLY A 306 6.06 2.07 11.55
C GLY A 306 5.44 3.46 11.59
N ARG A 307 5.51 4.18 12.71
CA ARG A 307 5.05 5.57 12.84
C ARG A 307 5.99 6.55 12.14
N THR A 308 5.57 7.78 12.00
CA THR A 308 6.45 8.85 11.50
C THR A 308 7.70 9.00 12.38
N TRP A 309 8.76 9.57 11.81
CA TRP A 309 9.97 9.85 12.59
C TRP A 309 9.69 10.75 13.81
N ASP A 310 8.85 11.78 13.63
CA ASP A 310 8.53 12.73 14.66
C ASP A 310 7.80 12.08 15.85
N GLU A 311 6.96 11.08 15.60
CA GLU A 311 6.33 10.28 16.64
C GLU A 311 7.33 9.36 17.34
N TYR A 312 8.12 8.60 16.56
CA TYR A 312 9.13 7.68 17.11
C TYR A 312 10.21 8.40 17.88
N SER A 313 10.68 9.54 17.38
CA SER A 313 11.73 10.34 18.04
C SER A 313 11.27 11.09 19.29
N GLY A 314 9.95 11.15 19.53
CA GLY A 314 9.37 11.81 20.70
C GLY A 314 9.07 13.31 20.51
N ILE A 315 9.16 13.84 19.28
CA ILE A 315 8.83 15.25 18.97
C ILE A 315 7.32 15.50 19.14
N LEU A 316 6.47 14.56 18.72
CA LEU A 316 5.03 14.66 18.85
C LEU A 316 4.38 13.30 19.15
N THR A 317 3.11 13.31 19.57
CA THR A 317 2.36 12.08 19.87
C THR A 317 1.68 11.47 18.67
N GLY A 318 1.34 12.27 17.66
CA GLY A 318 0.60 11.88 16.45
C GLY A 318 -0.91 11.72 16.65
N TYR A 319 -1.39 11.58 17.86
CA TYR A 319 -2.79 11.28 18.20
C TYR A 319 -3.32 12.17 19.32
N LYS A 320 -4.58 12.60 19.19
CA LYS A 320 -5.22 13.48 20.18
C LYS A 320 -5.52 12.79 21.52
N TYR A 321 -5.60 11.48 21.53
CA TYR A 321 -5.91 10.66 22.71
C TYR A 321 -4.67 9.97 23.31
N ILE A 322 -3.49 10.25 22.80
CA ILE A 322 -2.20 9.78 23.32
C ILE A 322 -1.44 10.98 23.87
N ASP A 323 -1.24 11.01 25.18
CA ASP A 323 -0.61 12.15 25.87
C ASP A 323 0.92 12.04 25.97
N ILE A 324 1.47 10.83 25.72
CA ILE A 324 2.90 10.56 25.88
C ILE A 324 3.54 10.39 24.51
N SER A 325 4.52 11.24 24.19
CA SER A 325 5.39 11.07 23.02
C SER A 325 6.57 10.16 23.34
N GLY A 326 7.14 9.52 22.32
CA GLY A 326 8.30 8.64 22.47
C GLY A 326 8.10 7.27 21.85
N ARG A 327 8.79 6.27 22.37
CA ARG A 327 8.87 4.94 21.75
C ARG A 327 8.95 3.80 22.76
N ILE A 328 8.68 2.60 22.28
CA ILE A 328 8.88 1.35 23.03
C ILE A 328 10.39 1.05 23.05
N PRO A 329 11.03 0.92 24.25
CA PRO A 329 12.45 0.57 24.34
C PRO A 329 12.77 -0.75 23.65
N GLY A 330 13.80 -0.73 22.80
CA GLY A 330 14.21 -1.92 22.03
C GLY A 330 13.44 -2.17 20.74
N ALA A 331 12.38 -1.43 20.46
CA ALA A 331 11.75 -1.44 19.15
C ALA A 331 12.62 -0.67 18.14
N VAL A 332 12.66 -1.17 16.90
CA VAL A 332 13.43 -0.57 15.80
C VAL A 332 12.49 0.30 14.98
N TRP A 333 12.90 1.52 14.63
CA TRP A 333 12.15 2.31 13.66
C TRP A 333 12.34 1.73 12.25
N GLY A 334 11.25 1.41 11.58
CA GLY A 334 11.26 0.75 10.27
C GLY A 334 10.94 1.67 9.10
N GLY A 335 10.91 3.00 9.32
CA GLY A 335 10.33 3.96 8.39
C GLY A 335 8.82 4.13 8.63
N SER A 336 8.27 5.24 8.19
CA SER A 336 6.82 5.47 8.28
C SER A 336 6.05 4.54 7.33
N TYR A 337 4.86 4.06 7.75
CA TYR A 337 3.98 3.30 6.86
C TYR A 337 3.65 4.03 5.54
N ILE A 338 3.73 5.37 5.54
CA ILE A 338 3.56 6.20 4.34
C ILE A 338 4.67 5.92 3.32
N ASP A 339 5.90 5.65 3.79
CA ASP A 339 7.05 5.37 2.93
C ASP A 339 6.92 4.05 2.16
N TYR A 340 5.97 3.20 2.55
CA TYR A 340 5.68 1.91 1.91
C TYR A 340 4.66 2.01 0.76
N LYS A 341 4.25 3.23 0.38
CA LYS A 341 3.37 3.52 -0.76
C LYS A 341 4.07 4.39 -1.81
N ASN A 342 3.51 4.41 -3.00
CA ASN A 342 3.82 5.40 -4.03
C ASN A 342 3.07 6.72 -3.80
N ILE A 343 3.34 7.71 -4.62
CA ILE A 343 2.75 9.06 -4.54
C ILE A 343 1.24 9.04 -4.81
N ASP A 344 0.77 8.10 -5.60
CA ASP A 344 -0.62 7.84 -5.95
C ASP A 344 -1.31 6.81 -5.01
N ASP A 345 -0.73 6.55 -3.86
CA ASP A 345 -1.17 5.58 -2.86
C ASP A 345 -1.18 4.11 -3.33
N SER A 346 -0.67 3.82 -4.53
CA SER A 346 -0.46 2.46 -5.00
C SER A 346 0.70 1.76 -4.28
N ILE A 347 0.79 0.44 -4.45
CA ILE A 347 1.87 -0.35 -3.85
C ILE A 347 3.25 0.08 -4.37
N ARG A 348 4.20 0.26 -3.45
CA ARG A 348 5.59 0.59 -3.78
C ARG A 348 6.33 -0.63 -4.34
N ARG A 349 7.41 -0.39 -5.07
CA ARG A 349 8.26 -1.44 -5.63
C ARG A 349 8.95 -2.25 -4.51
N LYS A 350 8.97 -3.58 -4.65
CA LYS A 350 9.48 -4.50 -3.60
C LYS A 350 10.97 -4.28 -3.28
N GLU A 351 11.77 -3.91 -4.29
CA GLU A 351 13.20 -3.62 -4.13
C GLU A 351 13.40 -2.38 -3.26
N GLU A 352 12.63 -1.32 -3.51
CA GLU A 352 12.69 -0.09 -2.72
C GLU A 352 12.23 -0.31 -1.28
N VAL A 353 11.21 -1.14 -1.08
CA VAL A 353 10.77 -1.52 0.28
C VAL A 353 11.85 -2.33 1.00
N ARG A 354 12.51 -3.25 0.30
CA ARG A 354 13.65 -3.99 0.85
C ARG A 354 14.79 -3.05 1.24
N ASP A 355 15.12 -2.08 0.38
CA ASP A 355 16.22 -1.13 0.61
C ASP A 355 15.87 -0.17 1.76
N LEU A 356 14.61 0.27 1.85
CA LEU A 356 14.09 1.02 2.99
C LEU A 356 14.25 0.23 4.30
N MET A 357 13.85 -1.04 4.32
CA MET A 357 14.03 -1.91 5.48
C MET A 357 15.52 -2.07 5.84
N ALA A 358 16.37 -2.30 4.85
CA ALA A 358 17.82 -2.46 5.06
C ALA A 358 18.48 -1.19 5.64
N LYS A 359 18.05 0.00 5.20
CA LYS A 359 18.50 1.29 5.75
C LYS A 359 18.23 1.39 7.26
N HIS A 360 17.20 0.73 7.77
CA HIS A 360 16.86 0.68 9.19
C HIS A 360 17.36 -0.61 9.89
N GLY A 361 18.27 -1.36 9.28
CA GLY A 361 18.85 -2.59 9.85
C GLY A 361 17.85 -3.74 9.95
N LEU A 362 16.83 -3.74 9.09
CA LEU A 362 15.81 -4.78 8.99
C LEU A 362 16.06 -5.65 7.76
N ASN A 363 15.93 -6.97 7.94
CA ASN A 363 15.94 -7.90 6.83
C ASN A 363 14.50 -8.41 6.60
N PRO A 364 13.93 -8.32 5.38
CA PRO A 364 12.60 -8.84 5.09
C PRO A 364 12.41 -10.33 5.39
N MET A 365 13.49 -11.11 5.44
CA MET A 365 13.44 -12.54 5.78
C MET A 365 13.35 -12.82 7.27
N ASP A 366 13.59 -11.80 8.13
CA ASP A 366 13.42 -11.93 9.57
C ASP A 366 11.93 -11.98 9.93
N SER A 367 11.61 -12.53 11.11
CA SER A 367 10.28 -12.38 11.71
C SER A 367 10.13 -10.96 12.24
N LEU A 368 9.27 -10.16 11.63
CA LEU A 368 9.06 -8.76 11.99
C LEU A 368 7.62 -8.54 12.47
N ALA A 369 7.47 -7.87 13.60
CA ALA A 369 6.19 -7.46 14.16
C ALA A 369 6.07 -5.93 14.06
N TYR A 370 5.35 -5.44 13.05
CA TYR A 370 5.12 -4.01 12.87
C TYR A 370 3.99 -3.52 13.74
N PHE A 371 4.12 -2.30 14.24
CA PHE A 371 3.06 -1.56 14.90
C PHE A 371 3.06 -0.08 14.47
N CYS A 372 1.96 0.61 14.71
CA CYS A 372 1.85 2.06 14.57
C CYS A 372 1.37 2.69 15.90
N GLY A 373 0.78 3.87 15.87
CA GLY A 373 0.32 4.52 17.10
C GLY A 373 -0.82 3.80 17.77
N SER A 374 -1.80 3.31 16.99
CA SER A 374 -3.01 2.65 17.49
C SER A 374 -3.67 1.83 16.37
N ALA A 375 -4.52 0.86 16.72
CA ALA A 375 -5.35 0.07 15.81
C ALA A 375 -4.61 -0.78 14.76
N GLY A 376 -3.32 -0.57 14.57
CA GLY A 376 -2.48 -1.34 13.66
C GLY A 376 -2.75 -1.14 12.16
N TRP A 377 -3.37 -0.03 11.73
CA TRP A 377 -3.74 0.16 10.31
C TRP A 377 -2.52 0.26 9.41
N GLY A 378 -1.57 1.14 9.71
CA GLY A 378 -0.32 1.25 8.95
C GLY A 378 0.51 -0.03 8.98
N ALA A 379 0.54 -0.73 10.13
CA ALA A 379 1.19 -2.03 10.25
C ALA A 379 0.50 -3.11 9.39
N SER A 380 -0.83 -3.12 9.34
CA SER A 380 -1.62 -4.00 8.48
C SER A 380 -1.36 -3.75 6.99
N GLN A 381 -1.16 -2.49 6.60
CA GLN A 381 -0.74 -2.12 5.24
C GLN A 381 0.63 -2.75 4.90
N ILE A 382 1.63 -2.59 5.77
CA ILE A 382 2.97 -3.17 5.55
C ILE A 382 2.88 -4.69 5.45
N GLN A 383 2.12 -5.35 6.34
CA GLN A 383 1.93 -6.79 6.32
C GLN A 383 1.20 -7.28 5.07
N PHE A 384 0.13 -6.60 4.65
CA PHE A 384 -0.63 -6.97 3.45
C PHE A 384 0.24 -6.87 2.20
N ASN A 385 0.94 -5.74 2.04
CA ASN A 385 1.83 -5.48 0.91
C ASN A 385 3.01 -6.46 0.88
N ALA A 386 3.57 -6.81 2.03
CA ALA A 386 4.59 -7.86 2.13
C ALA A 386 4.09 -9.20 1.55
N GLY A 387 2.84 -9.55 1.81
CA GLY A 387 2.21 -10.73 1.22
C GLY A 387 2.00 -10.63 -0.29
N ILE A 388 1.95 -9.42 -0.89
CA ILE A 388 1.96 -9.23 -2.35
C ILE A 388 3.34 -9.56 -2.92
N TYR A 389 4.40 -9.17 -2.22
CA TYR A 389 5.79 -9.49 -2.61
C TYR A 389 6.18 -10.96 -2.39
N GLY A 390 5.30 -11.75 -1.74
CA GLY A 390 5.57 -13.14 -1.37
C GLY A 390 6.26 -13.29 -0.01
N ASN A 391 6.35 -12.23 0.80
CA ASN A 391 6.88 -12.27 2.16
C ASN A 391 5.73 -12.46 3.18
N HIS A 392 5.80 -13.52 3.98
CA HIS A 392 4.82 -13.86 5.00
C HIS A 392 5.38 -13.83 6.43
N ASN A 393 6.58 -13.26 6.62
CA ASN A 393 7.25 -13.18 7.92
C ASN A 393 6.89 -11.91 8.71
N ILE A 394 6.06 -11.04 8.13
CA ILE A 394 5.60 -9.80 8.76
C ILE A 394 4.23 -10.03 9.42
N ARG A 395 4.10 -9.60 10.67
CA ARG A 395 2.87 -9.61 11.46
C ARG A 395 2.57 -8.23 12.02
N THR A 396 1.32 -8.00 12.42
CA THR A 396 0.88 -6.75 13.03
C THR A 396 0.72 -6.90 14.54
N PHE A 397 1.35 -6.02 15.30
CA PHE A 397 0.98 -5.74 16.69
C PHE A 397 -0.09 -4.65 16.68
N GLU A 398 -1.35 -5.02 16.93
CA GLU A 398 -2.52 -4.17 16.64
C GLU A 398 -2.59 -2.94 17.54
N GLY A 399 -2.46 -3.10 18.85
CA GLY A 399 -2.65 -2.02 19.80
C GLY A 399 -1.52 -0.98 19.78
N GLY A 400 -0.35 -1.37 19.29
CA GLY A 400 0.76 -0.48 19.05
C GLY A 400 1.20 0.33 20.26
N TRP A 401 1.60 1.59 20.00
CA TRP A 401 2.04 2.51 21.04
C TRP A 401 0.94 2.80 22.05
N ASN A 402 -0.32 2.92 21.63
CA ASN A 402 -1.44 3.20 22.51
C ASN A 402 -1.66 2.09 23.55
N GLU A 403 -1.79 0.83 23.09
CA GLU A 403 -1.98 -0.31 24.02
C GLU A 403 -0.80 -0.47 24.97
N TRP A 404 0.43 -0.24 24.47
CA TRP A 404 1.62 -0.26 25.29
C TRP A 404 1.55 0.72 26.46
N LEU A 405 1.04 1.93 26.24
CA LEU A 405 0.91 3.00 27.24
C LEU A 405 -0.21 2.79 28.27
N LEU A 406 -1.22 1.97 27.95
CA LEU A 406 -2.32 1.69 28.89
C LEU A 406 -1.84 0.90 30.12
N ASP A 407 -0.80 0.09 29.97
CA ASP A 407 -0.10 -0.53 31.09
C ASP A 407 1.06 0.38 31.54
N LYS A 408 0.86 1.06 32.67
CA LYS A 408 1.83 2.04 33.21
C LYS A 408 3.15 1.42 33.70
N ASP A 409 3.19 0.12 33.88
CA ASP A 409 4.41 -0.61 34.23
C ASP A 409 5.30 -0.87 33.01
N ASN A 410 4.80 -0.68 31.80
CA ASN A 410 5.58 -0.82 30.59
C ASN A 410 6.60 0.33 30.45
N PRO A 411 7.88 0.02 30.21
CA PRO A 411 8.92 1.03 30.05
C PRO A 411 8.70 1.86 28.78
N THR A 412 9.06 3.14 28.82
CA THR A 412 9.00 4.06 27.71
C THR A 412 10.28 4.88 27.60
N GLU A 413 10.69 5.21 26.39
CA GLU A 413 11.72 6.20 26.11
C GLU A 413 11.07 7.47 25.57
N THR A 414 11.16 8.56 26.32
CA THR A 414 10.52 9.85 26.03
C THR A 414 11.51 10.96 25.68
N ASN A 415 12.83 10.65 25.66
CA ASN A 415 13.85 11.59 25.21
C ASN A 415 13.73 11.81 23.71
N ILE A 416 13.88 13.06 23.28
CA ILE A 416 13.88 13.41 21.85
C ILE A 416 15.17 12.88 21.20
N LEU A 417 15.00 12.21 20.07
CA LEU A 417 16.12 11.78 19.22
C LEU A 417 16.33 12.79 18.10
N GLU A 418 17.56 13.20 17.91
CA GLU A 418 17.95 13.93 16.70
C GLU A 418 18.01 12.96 15.51
N LYS A 419 17.46 13.38 14.37
CA LYS A 419 17.63 12.65 13.12
C LYS A 419 19.12 12.74 12.77
N LYS A 420 19.82 11.60 12.71
CA LYS A 420 21.14 11.61 12.09
C LYS A 420 20.94 12.06 10.66
N GLU A 421 21.51 13.22 10.31
CA GLU A 421 21.60 13.61 8.90
C GLU A 421 22.29 12.46 8.18
N ASP A 422 21.73 12.04 7.05
CA ASP A 422 22.39 11.07 6.19
C ASP A 422 23.77 11.69 5.89
N VAL A 423 24.82 11.06 6.40
CA VAL A 423 26.20 11.46 6.11
C VAL A 423 26.27 11.47 4.59
N SER A 424 26.45 12.66 4.02
CA SER A 424 26.69 12.80 2.59
C SER A 424 27.86 11.87 2.25
N GLU A 425 27.68 11.00 1.26
CA GLU A 425 28.74 10.11 0.75
C GLU A 425 29.87 10.91 0.03
N ASP A 426 30.34 12.00 0.64
CA ASP A 426 31.45 12.80 0.13
C ASP A 426 32.80 12.47 0.80
N GLU A 427 32.86 11.39 1.58
CA GLU A 427 34.14 10.89 2.10
C GLU A 427 34.26 9.35 1.91
N PHE A 428 34.40 8.92 0.64
CA PHE A 428 35.14 7.67 0.34
C PHE A 428 35.67 7.72 -1.10
#